data_2d7bcf05d34d1c182e9efb2a17047bd1
#
_entry.id   2d7bcf05d34d1c182e9efb2a17047bd1
#
_cell.length_a   1.000
_cell.length_b   1.000
_cell.length_c   1.000
_cell.angle_alpha   90.00
_cell.angle_beta   90.00
_cell.angle_gamma   90.00
#
_symmetry.space_group_name_H-M   'P 1'
#
loop_
_entity.id
_entity.type
_entity.pdbx_description
1 polymer ?
#
loop_
_entity_poly.entity_id
_entity_poly.type
_entity_poly.pdbx_seq_one_letter_code
_entity_poly.pdbx_strand_id
1 'polypeptide(L)'
;ALISSGLGEDTTGGGLETELRQMYYSTGLKGIARKDIGRAETLIFDTLADLAEKGIPSSAVEAAVNTVEFNYRESNSGNFPRGLAAMLQALSVWLYDASPLTGLAWEAPLAHIKERLASGERVFENAIRSCFLENESRSLVILTPDAGLAARQEKEERSRLDRIQAAASPAEREEVCRITRELKAAQSAEDSPEASATIPNLHVSDLPAKNRVIPRTVETEGS
;
A
#
# COMPACT_ATOMS: atom_id res chain seq x y z
N ALA A 1 21.33 0.11 -1.89
CA ALA A 1 21.95 0.25 -3.24
C ALA A 1 21.34 1.45 -3.99
N LEU A 2 20.04 1.45 -4.31
CA LEU A 2 19.42 2.51 -5.15
C LEU A 2 19.59 3.91 -4.56
N ILE A 3 19.23 4.15 -3.30
CA ILE A 3 19.38 5.45 -2.63
C ILE A 3 20.83 5.93 -2.65
N SER A 4 21.77 5.02 -2.36
CA SER A 4 23.21 5.36 -2.29
C SER A 4 23.89 5.48 -3.66
N SER A 5 23.20 5.17 -4.75
CA SER A 5 23.76 5.18 -6.10
C SER A 5 23.98 6.59 -6.67
N GLY A 6 23.19 7.56 -6.20
CA GLY A 6 23.16 8.91 -6.76
C GLY A 6 22.59 8.99 -8.18
N LEU A 7 21.96 7.93 -8.69
CA LEU A 7 21.40 7.89 -10.05
C LEU A 7 20.05 8.61 -10.18
N GLY A 8 19.35 8.79 -9.08
CA GLY A 8 18.06 9.46 -9.02
C GLY A 8 17.88 10.24 -7.72
N GLU A 9 16.80 10.98 -7.63
CA GLU A 9 16.46 11.83 -6.48
C GLU A 9 15.80 11.04 -5.35
N ASP A 10 15.01 10.01 -5.71
CA ASP A 10 14.24 9.20 -4.75
C ASP A 10 13.94 7.82 -5.32
N THR A 11 13.55 6.89 -4.46
CA THR A 11 13.06 5.58 -4.89
C THR A 11 11.59 5.63 -5.30
N THR A 12 11.19 4.76 -6.20
CA THR A 12 9.80 4.54 -6.59
C THR A 12 9.46 3.05 -6.60
N GLY A 13 8.19 2.75 -6.68
CA GLY A 13 7.66 1.40 -6.58
C GLY A 13 7.14 1.10 -5.16
N GLY A 14 6.10 0.29 -5.08
CA GLY A 14 5.42 -0.06 -3.81
C GLY A 14 6.03 -1.25 -3.07
N GLY A 15 7.12 -1.84 -3.57
CA GLY A 15 7.61 -3.11 -3.05
C GLY A 15 6.73 -4.27 -3.51
N LEU A 16 6.43 -5.19 -2.60
CA LEU A 16 5.58 -6.35 -2.87
C LEU A 16 4.10 -5.95 -2.73
N GLU A 17 3.36 -6.09 -3.83
CA GLU A 17 1.90 -5.95 -3.86
C GLU A 17 1.25 -7.30 -3.64
N THR A 18 0.47 -7.43 -2.57
CA THR A 18 -0.13 -8.69 -2.12
C THR A 18 -1.66 -8.73 -2.25
N GLU A 19 -2.30 -7.64 -2.62
CA GLU A 19 -3.76 -7.55 -2.67
C GLU A 19 -4.37 -8.08 -3.98
N LEU A 20 -3.53 -8.38 -4.97
CA LEU A 20 -3.94 -8.91 -6.25
C LEU A 20 -3.80 -10.44 -6.31
N ARG A 21 -4.60 -11.08 -7.16
CA ARG A 21 -4.53 -12.54 -7.39
C ARG A 21 -3.12 -13.01 -7.78
N GLN A 22 -2.44 -12.23 -8.58
CA GLN A 22 -1.02 -12.42 -8.91
C GLN A 22 -0.24 -11.28 -8.27
N MET A 23 0.54 -11.61 -7.26
CA MET A 23 1.42 -10.66 -6.61
C MET A 23 2.48 -10.16 -7.59
N TYR A 24 2.85 -8.90 -7.46
CA TYR A 24 4.01 -8.36 -8.17
C TYR A 24 4.89 -7.54 -7.22
N TYR A 25 6.14 -7.42 -7.61
CA TYR A 25 7.09 -6.58 -6.90
C TYR A 25 7.52 -5.44 -7.82
N SER A 26 7.54 -4.21 -7.30
CA SER A 26 7.96 -3.03 -8.04
C SER A 26 9.01 -2.24 -7.29
N THR A 27 10.06 -1.85 -7.99
CA THR A 27 11.11 -0.96 -7.48
C THR A 27 11.69 -0.13 -8.61
N GLY A 28 12.24 1.01 -8.30
CA GLY A 28 12.86 1.89 -9.28
C GLY A 28 13.36 3.20 -8.69
N LEU A 29 13.65 4.16 -9.56
CA LEU A 29 14.11 5.48 -9.20
C LEU A 29 13.23 6.56 -9.82
N LYS A 30 13.03 7.64 -9.08
CA LYS A 30 12.40 8.89 -9.51
C LYS A 30 13.49 9.93 -9.73
N GLY A 31 13.28 10.86 -10.68
CA GLY A 31 14.25 11.91 -10.98
C GLY A 31 15.53 11.40 -11.64
N ILE A 32 15.46 10.27 -12.33
CA ILE A 32 16.61 9.67 -13.03
C ILE A 32 16.80 10.29 -14.41
N ALA A 33 18.05 10.56 -14.78
CA ALA A 33 18.38 11.00 -16.13
C ALA A 33 18.17 9.86 -17.14
N ARG A 34 17.60 10.16 -18.31
CA ARG A 34 17.27 9.15 -19.34
C ARG A 34 18.45 8.25 -19.74
N LYS A 35 19.67 8.82 -19.77
CA LYS A 35 20.90 8.08 -20.09
C LYS A 35 21.30 7.05 -19.03
N ASP A 36 20.80 7.18 -17.80
CA ASP A 36 21.18 6.36 -16.66
C ASP A 36 20.16 5.24 -16.34
N ILE A 37 19.06 5.16 -17.12
CA ILE A 37 18.00 4.15 -16.89
C ILE A 37 18.56 2.74 -16.91
N GLY A 38 19.36 2.40 -17.92
CA GLY A 38 19.98 1.06 -18.00
C GLY A 38 20.94 0.78 -16.84
N ARG A 39 21.64 1.82 -16.33
CA ARG A 39 22.50 1.66 -15.14
C ARG A 39 21.69 1.35 -13.89
N ALA A 40 20.52 1.97 -13.74
CA ALA A 40 19.64 1.68 -12.60
C ALA A 40 19.09 0.24 -12.67
N GLU A 41 18.67 -0.21 -13.85
CA GLU A 41 18.23 -1.59 -14.07
C GLU A 41 19.36 -2.59 -13.74
N THR A 42 20.55 -2.38 -14.28
CA THR A 42 21.72 -3.21 -13.98
C THR A 42 22.02 -3.25 -12.49
N LEU A 43 22.00 -2.10 -11.81
CA LEU A 43 22.23 -2.00 -10.37
C LEU A 43 21.23 -2.83 -9.56
N ILE A 44 19.95 -2.84 -9.95
CA ILE A 44 18.93 -3.65 -9.29
C ILE A 44 19.27 -5.12 -9.41
N PHE A 45 19.53 -5.61 -10.62
CA PHE A 45 19.80 -7.03 -10.85
C PHE A 45 21.13 -7.47 -10.27
N ASP A 46 22.19 -6.67 -10.37
CA ASP A 46 23.49 -6.97 -9.75
C ASP A 46 23.35 -7.06 -8.23
N THR A 47 22.58 -6.17 -7.61
CA THR A 47 22.34 -6.22 -6.16
C THR A 47 21.59 -7.49 -5.77
N LEU A 48 20.57 -7.89 -6.53
CA LEU A 48 19.82 -9.12 -6.28
C LEU A 48 20.69 -10.36 -6.50
N ALA A 49 21.50 -10.37 -7.54
CA ALA A 49 22.44 -11.47 -7.82
C ALA A 49 23.48 -11.61 -6.71
N ASP A 50 24.05 -10.50 -6.26
CA ASP A 50 25.01 -10.47 -5.15
C ASP A 50 24.39 -11.03 -3.86
N LEU A 51 23.16 -10.65 -3.52
CA LEU A 51 22.46 -11.19 -2.36
C LEU A 51 22.15 -12.69 -2.51
N ALA A 52 21.74 -13.13 -3.69
CA ALA A 52 21.46 -14.54 -3.96
C ALA A 52 22.72 -15.41 -3.92
N GLU A 53 23.88 -14.87 -4.31
CA GLU A 53 25.15 -15.59 -4.34
C GLU A 53 25.90 -15.53 -3.00
N LYS A 54 26.17 -14.32 -2.50
CA LYS A 54 26.97 -14.07 -1.29
C LYS A 54 26.20 -14.36 -0.01
N GLY A 55 24.88 -14.35 -0.07
CA GLY A 55 23.98 -14.52 1.08
C GLY A 55 23.58 -13.20 1.74
N ILE A 56 22.51 -13.29 2.51
CA ILE A 56 22.02 -12.21 3.35
C ILE A 56 22.58 -12.42 4.76
N PRO A 57 23.13 -11.39 5.41
CA PRO A 57 23.61 -11.54 6.80
C PRO A 57 22.53 -12.10 7.72
N SER A 58 22.86 -13.14 8.50
CA SER A 58 21.90 -13.82 9.39
C SER A 58 21.20 -12.86 10.37
N SER A 59 21.93 -11.87 10.88
CA SER A 59 21.37 -10.84 11.75
C SER A 59 20.31 -9.97 11.05
N ALA A 60 20.48 -9.71 9.76
CA ALA A 60 19.48 -8.96 8.99
C ALA A 60 18.22 -9.82 8.71
N VAL A 61 18.40 -11.11 8.45
CA VAL A 61 17.29 -12.07 8.31
C VAL A 61 16.52 -12.19 9.63
N GLU A 62 17.21 -12.37 10.73
CA GLU A 62 16.61 -12.46 12.06
C GLU A 62 15.84 -11.18 12.42
N ALA A 63 16.44 -10.02 12.20
CA ALA A 63 15.78 -8.74 12.44
C ALA A 63 14.50 -8.58 11.60
N ALA A 64 14.53 -8.97 10.33
CA ALA A 64 13.36 -8.89 9.44
C ALA A 64 12.26 -9.86 9.90
N VAL A 65 12.60 -11.10 10.23
CA VAL A 65 11.64 -12.11 10.71
C VAL A 65 10.99 -11.67 12.01
N ASN A 66 11.79 -11.16 12.97
CA ASN A 66 11.28 -10.66 14.24
C ASN A 66 10.37 -9.43 14.05
N THR A 67 10.73 -8.53 13.15
CA THR A 67 9.89 -7.35 12.83
C THR A 67 8.53 -7.78 12.25
N VAL A 68 8.52 -8.71 11.31
CA VAL A 68 7.29 -9.24 10.72
C VAL A 68 6.43 -9.93 11.78
N GLU A 69 7.02 -10.79 12.61
CA GLU A 69 6.30 -11.46 13.70
C GLU A 69 5.73 -10.47 14.71
N PHE A 70 6.51 -9.48 15.10
CA PHE A 70 6.05 -8.43 16.01
C PHE A 70 4.85 -7.67 15.45
N ASN A 71 4.93 -7.27 14.17
CA ASN A 71 3.83 -6.57 13.51
C ASN A 71 2.54 -7.40 13.47
N TYR A 72 2.62 -8.70 13.19
CA TYR A 72 1.47 -9.58 13.22
C TYR A 72 0.90 -9.78 14.63
N ARG A 73 1.74 -9.94 15.63
CA ARG A 73 1.31 -10.12 17.04
C ARG A 73 0.66 -8.87 17.61
N GLU A 74 1.26 -7.71 17.39
CA GLU A 74 0.72 -6.43 17.86
C GLU A 74 -0.53 -6.02 17.10
N SER A 75 -0.65 -6.41 15.82
CA SER A 75 -1.73 -6.02 14.93
C SER A 75 -2.02 -4.52 15.02
N ASN A 76 -0.95 -3.72 15.10
CA ASN A 76 -1.03 -2.27 15.28
C ASN A 76 -1.33 -1.59 13.95
N SER A 77 -2.56 -1.17 13.78
CA SER A 77 -3.02 -0.42 12.61
C SER A 77 -2.97 1.12 12.80
N GLY A 78 -2.33 1.60 13.86
CA GLY A 78 -2.30 3.02 14.19
C GLY A 78 -3.71 3.58 14.42
N ASN A 79 -4.05 4.66 13.71
CA ASN A 79 -5.38 5.28 13.75
C ASN A 79 -6.40 4.54 12.88
N PHE A 80 -5.99 3.54 12.10
CA PHE A 80 -6.89 2.77 11.25
C PHE A 80 -7.60 1.69 12.07
N PRO A 81 -8.93 1.50 11.96
CA PRO A 81 -9.66 0.51 12.75
C PRO A 81 -9.16 -0.91 12.51
N ARG A 82 -8.78 -1.62 13.58
CA ARG A 82 -8.22 -2.99 13.48
C ARG A 82 -9.15 -3.97 12.77
N GLY A 83 -10.46 -3.89 13.02
CA GLY A 83 -11.43 -4.72 12.34
C GLY A 83 -11.48 -4.49 10.83
N LEU A 84 -11.34 -3.23 10.42
CA LEU A 84 -11.28 -2.88 8.99
C LEU A 84 -9.97 -3.37 8.36
N ALA A 85 -8.83 -3.25 9.06
CA ALA A 85 -7.55 -3.81 8.60
C ALA A 85 -7.63 -5.33 8.39
N ALA A 86 -8.18 -6.06 9.37
CA ALA A 86 -8.38 -7.50 9.27
C ALA A 86 -9.36 -7.88 8.14
N MET A 87 -10.43 -7.11 7.95
CA MET A 87 -11.37 -7.31 6.84
C MET A 87 -10.68 -7.14 5.49
N LEU A 88 -9.88 -6.09 5.28
CA LEU A 88 -9.15 -5.87 4.04
C LEU A 88 -8.15 -6.98 3.78
N GLN A 89 -7.44 -7.43 4.81
CA GLN A 89 -6.52 -8.57 4.72
C GLN A 89 -7.25 -9.87 4.35
N ALA A 90 -8.41 -10.13 4.93
CA ALA A 90 -9.24 -11.28 4.55
C ALA A 90 -9.75 -11.17 3.11
N LEU A 91 -10.16 -9.96 2.68
CA LEU A 91 -10.64 -9.70 1.32
C LEU A 91 -9.57 -9.94 0.26
N SER A 92 -8.28 -9.68 0.56
CA SER A 92 -7.18 -9.86 -0.39
C SER A 92 -7.06 -11.29 -0.94
N VAL A 93 -7.59 -12.27 -0.24
CA VAL A 93 -7.64 -13.67 -0.67
C VAL A 93 -9.06 -14.15 -1.00
N TRP A 94 -10.05 -13.64 -0.28
CA TRP A 94 -11.46 -14.05 -0.45
C TRP A 94 -12.04 -13.63 -1.81
N LEU A 95 -11.66 -12.48 -2.33
CA LEU A 95 -12.02 -12.03 -3.69
C LEU A 95 -11.51 -12.95 -4.80
N TYR A 96 -10.60 -13.86 -4.48
CA TYR A 96 -9.99 -14.82 -5.42
C TYR A 96 -10.30 -16.27 -5.05
N ASP A 97 -11.48 -16.53 -4.46
CA ASP A 97 -12.02 -17.85 -4.15
C ASP A 97 -11.28 -18.61 -3.04
N ALA A 98 -10.36 -17.99 -2.30
CA ALA A 98 -9.74 -18.60 -1.12
C ALA A 98 -10.57 -18.35 0.15
N SER A 99 -10.34 -19.14 1.19
CA SER A 99 -10.97 -18.89 2.49
C SER A 99 -10.49 -17.55 3.07
N PRO A 100 -11.39 -16.67 3.55
CA PRO A 100 -11.00 -15.43 4.19
C PRO A 100 -10.07 -15.62 5.40
N LEU A 101 -10.17 -16.76 6.07
CA LEU A 101 -9.32 -17.10 7.21
C LEU A 101 -7.86 -17.36 6.80
N THR A 102 -7.63 -17.78 5.56
CA THR A 102 -6.26 -18.01 5.05
C THR A 102 -5.43 -16.72 5.06
N GLY A 103 -6.05 -15.59 4.74
CA GLY A 103 -5.37 -14.28 4.77
C GLY A 103 -4.97 -13.83 6.19
N LEU A 104 -5.64 -14.35 7.20
CA LEU A 104 -5.40 -14.00 8.61
C LEU A 104 -4.48 -14.99 9.34
N ALA A 105 -4.28 -16.19 8.79
CA ALA A 105 -3.48 -17.24 9.38
C ALA A 105 -2.00 -17.04 9.04
N TRP A 106 -1.22 -16.49 9.95
CA TRP A 106 0.20 -16.17 9.76
C TRP A 106 1.15 -17.07 10.55
N GLU A 107 0.66 -17.69 11.64
CA GLU A 107 1.51 -18.41 12.59
C GLU A 107 2.20 -19.62 11.96
N ALA A 108 1.42 -20.48 11.29
CA ALA A 108 1.97 -21.69 10.69
C ALA A 108 2.93 -21.40 9.51
N PRO A 109 2.64 -20.50 8.57
CA PRO A 109 3.60 -20.09 7.55
C PRO A 109 4.89 -19.51 8.10
N LEU A 110 4.79 -18.66 9.15
CA LEU A 110 5.97 -18.07 9.77
C LEU A 110 6.81 -19.12 10.50
N ALA A 111 6.17 -20.04 11.25
CA ALA A 111 6.86 -21.16 11.90
C ALA A 111 7.61 -22.01 10.88
N HIS A 112 6.99 -22.34 9.76
CA HIS A 112 7.63 -23.09 8.68
C HIS A 112 8.87 -22.37 8.10
N ILE A 113 8.79 -21.07 7.89
CA ILE A 113 9.96 -20.27 7.44
C ILE A 113 11.09 -20.35 8.48
N LYS A 114 10.76 -20.20 9.78
CA LYS A 114 11.74 -20.28 10.86
C LYS A 114 12.41 -21.65 10.95
N GLU A 115 11.68 -22.75 10.77
CA GLU A 115 12.21 -24.10 10.74
C GLU A 115 13.19 -24.30 9.57
N ARG A 116 12.85 -23.83 8.38
CA ARG A 116 13.72 -23.89 7.20
C ARG A 116 15.01 -23.10 7.41
N LEU A 117 14.91 -21.91 7.98
CA LEU A 117 16.08 -21.09 8.33
C LEU A 117 16.96 -21.77 9.37
N ALA A 118 16.36 -22.37 10.40
CA ALA A 118 17.07 -23.09 11.45
C ALA A 118 17.77 -24.36 10.92
N SER A 119 17.25 -24.98 9.87
CA SER A 119 17.91 -26.09 9.17
C SER A 119 19.07 -25.67 8.29
N GLY A 120 19.36 -24.38 8.17
CA GLY A 120 20.43 -23.84 7.35
C GLY A 120 20.01 -23.60 5.88
N GLU A 121 18.73 -23.70 5.57
CA GLU A 121 18.25 -23.45 4.21
C GLU A 121 18.36 -21.96 3.86
N ARG A 122 18.81 -21.68 2.64
CA ARG A 122 18.92 -20.32 2.08
C ARG A 122 17.60 -19.86 1.49
N VAL A 123 16.57 -19.72 2.36
CA VAL A 123 15.16 -19.50 1.96
C VAL A 123 15.01 -18.24 1.12
N PHE A 124 15.59 -17.12 1.58
CA PHE A 124 15.43 -15.82 0.92
C PHE A 124 16.28 -15.71 -0.35
N GLU A 125 17.49 -16.24 -0.33
CA GLU A 125 18.36 -16.28 -1.52
C GLU A 125 17.75 -17.13 -2.63
N ASN A 126 17.15 -18.26 -2.28
CA ASN A 126 16.42 -19.09 -3.22
C ASN A 126 15.19 -18.38 -3.79
N ALA A 127 14.45 -17.65 -2.94
CA ALA A 127 13.32 -16.83 -3.39
C ALA A 127 13.78 -15.69 -4.32
N ILE A 128 14.89 -15.00 -4.00
CA ILE A 128 15.46 -13.98 -4.90
C ILE A 128 15.78 -14.61 -6.26
N ARG A 129 16.41 -15.78 -6.28
CA ARG A 129 16.78 -16.44 -7.52
C ARG A 129 15.57 -16.81 -8.35
N SER A 130 14.60 -17.52 -7.75
CA SER A 130 13.43 -18.02 -8.49
C SER A 130 12.43 -16.93 -8.85
N CYS A 131 12.16 -15.96 -7.93
CA CYS A 131 11.12 -14.97 -8.15
C CYS A 131 11.59 -13.72 -8.93
N PHE A 132 12.90 -13.42 -8.92
CA PHE A 132 13.41 -12.20 -9.54
C PHE A 132 14.42 -12.48 -10.66
N LEU A 133 15.44 -13.31 -10.42
CA LEU A 133 16.53 -13.47 -11.38
C LEU A 133 16.15 -14.41 -12.54
N GLU A 134 15.49 -15.52 -12.23
CA GLU A 134 15.05 -16.54 -13.20
C GLU A 134 13.64 -16.25 -13.75
N ASN A 135 12.92 -15.28 -13.18
CA ASN A 135 11.57 -14.93 -13.61
C ASN A 135 11.61 -14.05 -14.86
N GLU A 136 11.02 -14.52 -15.94
CA GLU A 136 10.91 -13.78 -17.21
C GLU A 136 9.71 -12.82 -17.24
N SER A 137 8.74 -12.96 -16.30
CA SER A 137 7.55 -12.10 -16.20
C SER A 137 7.91 -10.77 -15.57
N ARG A 138 8.62 -9.92 -16.30
CA ARG A 138 9.08 -8.61 -15.86
C ARG A 138 8.87 -7.54 -16.91
N SER A 139 8.72 -6.29 -16.48
CA SER A 139 8.60 -5.14 -17.36
C SER A 139 9.37 -3.94 -16.79
N LEU A 140 9.91 -3.12 -17.68
CA LEU A 140 10.48 -1.83 -17.36
C LEU A 140 9.48 -0.75 -17.80
N VAL A 141 9.00 0.04 -16.83
CA VAL A 141 8.09 1.16 -17.09
C VAL A 141 8.85 2.47 -16.92
N ILE A 142 8.86 3.29 -17.97
CA ILE A 142 9.53 4.59 -17.99
C ILE A 142 8.46 5.69 -18.11
N LEU A 143 8.31 6.49 -17.06
CA LEU A 143 7.46 7.66 -17.07
C LEU A 143 8.31 8.90 -17.37
N THR A 144 8.04 9.53 -18.50
CA THR A 144 8.69 10.79 -18.91
C THR A 144 7.76 11.96 -18.67
N PRO A 145 8.25 13.08 -18.09
CA PRO A 145 7.44 14.26 -17.92
C PRO A 145 7.03 14.84 -19.30
N ASP A 146 5.79 15.25 -19.40
CA ASP A 146 5.23 15.90 -20.59
C ASP A 146 4.60 17.23 -20.18
N ALA A 147 5.29 18.30 -20.45
CA ALA A 147 4.84 19.66 -20.13
C ALA A 147 3.54 20.08 -20.86
N GLY A 148 3.21 19.40 -21.96
CA GLY A 148 2.01 19.68 -22.74
C GLY A 148 0.79 18.86 -22.35
N LEU A 149 0.93 17.85 -21.47
CA LEU A 149 -0.14 16.90 -21.18
C LEU A 149 -1.39 17.57 -20.63
N ALA A 150 -1.24 18.42 -19.62
CA ALA A 150 -2.35 19.13 -18.99
C ALA A 150 -3.16 19.97 -20.02
N ALA A 151 -2.46 20.74 -20.84
CA ALA A 151 -3.12 21.54 -21.88
C ALA A 151 -3.85 20.71 -22.94
N ARG A 152 -3.30 19.53 -23.29
CA ARG A 152 -3.98 18.61 -24.22
C ARG A 152 -5.22 18.01 -23.56
N GLN A 153 -5.13 17.55 -22.34
CA GLN A 153 -6.27 16.99 -21.59
C GLN A 153 -7.39 18.02 -21.41
N GLU A 154 -7.05 19.25 -21.04
CA GLU A 154 -8.02 20.35 -20.95
C GLU A 154 -8.71 20.62 -22.29
N LYS A 155 -7.95 20.68 -23.36
CA LYS A 155 -8.51 20.87 -24.72
C LYS A 155 -9.42 19.73 -25.15
N GLU A 156 -9.04 18.49 -24.89
CA GLU A 156 -9.83 17.30 -25.19
C GLU A 156 -11.14 17.30 -24.40
N GLU A 157 -11.05 17.57 -23.10
CA GLU A 157 -12.23 17.67 -22.23
C GLU A 157 -13.16 18.80 -22.66
N ARG A 158 -12.61 19.98 -22.96
CA ARG A 158 -13.37 21.11 -23.47
C ARG A 158 -14.11 20.73 -24.76
N SER A 159 -13.40 20.14 -25.71
CA SER A 159 -13.98 19.70 -26.98
C SER A 159 -15.06 18.63 -26.80
N ARG A 160 -14.92 17.76 -25.82
CA ARG A 160 -15.93 16.76 -25.45
C ARG A 160 -17.19 17.42 -24.89
N LEU A 161 -17.02 18.35 -23.97
CA LEU A 161 -18.12 19.10 -23.35
C LEU A 161 -18.86 19.98 -24.37
N ASP A 162 -18.13 20.68 -25.24
CA ASP A 162 -18.70 21.51 -26.29
C ASP A 162 -19.58 20.69 -27.25
N ARG A 163 -19.15 19.47 -27.62
CA ARG A 163 -19.95 18.54 -28.44
C ARG A 163 -21.22 18.10 -27.71
N ILE A 164 -21.15 17.77 -26.45
CA ILE A 164 -22.31 17.38 -25.64
C ILE A 164 -23.28 18.56 -25.53
N GLN A 165 -22.78 19.75 -25.26
CA GLN A 165 -23.58 20.96 -25.15
C GLN A 165 -24.25 21.30 -26.48
N ALA A 166 -23.56 21.16 -27.63
CA ALA A 166 -24.11 21.42 -28.93
C ALA A 166 -25.21 20.40 -29.35
N ALA A 167 -25.06 19.14 -28.93
CA ALA A 167 -26.03 18.08 -29.21
C ALA A 167 -27.27 18.13 -28.30
N ALA A 168 -27.14 18.73 -27.11
CA ALA A 168 -28.24 18.81 -26.15
C ALA A 168 -29.33 19.78 -26.59
N SER A 169 -30.57 19.34 -26.48
CA SER A 169 -31.75 20.18 -26.68
C SER A 169 -31.85 21.29 -25.63
N PRO A 170 -32.62 22.37 -25.87
CA PRO A 170 -32.84 23.39 -24.84
C PRO A 170 -33.40 22.83 -23.53
N ALA A 171 -34.30 21.86 -23.60
CA ALA A 171 -34.93 21.23 -22.45
C ALA A 171 -33.90 20.43 -21.62
N GLU A 172 -33.02 19.67 -22.28
CA GLU A 172 -31.94 18.91 -21.60
C GLU A 172 -30.94 19.86 -20.90
N ARG A 173 -30.59 20.98 -21.52
CA ARG A 173 -29.73 22.00 -20.91
C ARG A 173 -30.38 22.64 -19.69
N GLU A 174 -31.66 22.96 -19.77
CA GLU A 174 -32.40 23.51 -18.65
C GLU A 174 -32.47 22.51 -17.48
N GLU A 175 -32.72 21.24 -17.80
CA GLU A 175 -32.74 20.16 -16.79
C GLU A 175 -31.38 19.98 -16.10
N VAL A 176 -30.29 19.97 -16.85
CA VAL A 176 -28.93 19.93 -16.25
C VAL A 176 -28.69 21.12 -15.34
N CYS A 177 -29.10 22.32 -15.74
CA CYS A 177 -28.99 23.52 -14.91
C CYS A 177 -29.86 23.42 -13.63
N ARG A 178 -31.07 22.85 -13.74
CA ARG A 178 -31.97 22.63 -12.60
C ARG A 178 -31.34 21.67 -11.59
N ILE A 179 -30.94 20.46 -12.08
CA ILE A 179 -30.32 19.43 -11.24
C ILE A 179 -29.04 19.97 -10.56
N THR A 180 -28.20 20.70 -11.30
CA THR A 180 -26.96 21.27 -10.76
C THR A 180 -27.26 22.29 -9.65
N ARG A 181 -28.27 23.11 -9.80
CA ARG A 181 -28.70 24.07 -8.76
C ARG A 181 -29.22 23.34 -7.53
N GLU A 182 -30.05 22.33 -7.71
CA GLU A 182 -30.59 21.52 -6.62
C GLU A 182 -29.50 20.78 -5.85
N LEU A 183 -28.56 20.17 -6.60
CA LEU A 183 -27.40 19.50 -5.98
C LEU A 183 -26.55 20.47 -5.15
N LYS A 184 -26.24 21.64 -5.70
CA LYS A 184 -25.49 22.67 -4.96
C LYS A 184 -26.25 23.16 -3.72
N ALA A 185 -27.55 23.34 -3.84
CA ALA A 185 -28.39 23.73 -2.70
C ALA A 185 -28.40 22.64 -1.61
N ALA A 186 -28.55 21.37 -2.02
CA ALA A 186 -28.51 20.24 -1.08
C ALA A 186 -27.15 20.09 -0.40
N GLN A 187 -26.04 20.27 -1.14
CA GLN A 187 -24.68 20.20 -0.60
C GLN A 187 -24.35 21.34 0.37
N SER A 188 -25.03 22.49 0.25
CA SER A 188 -24.83 23.66 1.09
C SER A 188 -25.89 23.80 2.18
N ALA A 189 -26.90 22.93 2.19
CA ALA A 189 -27.92 22.94 3.22
C ALA A 189 -27.35 22.44 4.55
N GLU A 190 -27.70 23.12 5.63
CA GLU A 190 -27.42 22.64 6.99
C GLU A 190 -28.26 21.39 7.28
N ASP A 191 -27.69 20.43 7.97
CA ASP A 191 -28.45 19.28 8.47
C ASP A 191 -29.54 19.72 9.44
N SER A 192 -30.67 19.03 9.39
CA SER A 192 -31.72 19.33 10.33
C SER A 192 -31.28 19.01 11.78
N PRO A 193 -31.84 19.72 12.78
CA PRO A 193 -31.56 19.40 14.20
C PRO A 193 -31.80 17.91 14.53
N GLU A 194 -32.84 17.31 13.91
CA GLU A 194 -33.17 15.88 14.08
C GLU A 194 -32.10 14.98 13.47
N ALA A 195 -31.58 15.30 12.28
CA ALA A 195 -30.50 14.57 11.66
C ALA A 195 -29.22 14.71 12.48
N SER A 196 -28.88 15.91 12.90
CA SER A 196 -27.71 16.17 13.75
C SER A 196 -27.80 15.47 15.11
N ALA A 197 -28.99 15.32 15.67
CA ALA A 197 -29.23 14.61 16.92
C ALA A 197 -29.02 13.08 16.82
N THR A 198 -28.97 12.52 15.61
CA THR A 198 -28.65 11.09 15.41
C THR A 198 -27.18 10.78 15.60
N ILE A 199 -26.31 11.79 15.54
CA ILE A 199 -24.87 11.62 15.78
C ILE A 199 -24.64 11.39 17.27
N PRO A 200 -24.00 10.25 17.67
CA PRO A 200 -23.74 9.99 19.08
C PRO A 200 -22.83 11.06 19.68
N ASN A 201 -23.25 11.66 20.77
CA ASN A 201 -22.41 12.58 21.54
C ASN A 201 -21.71 11.83 22.66
N LEU A 202 -20.43 12.15 22.87
CA LEU A 202 -19.68 11.64 24.02
C LEU A 202 -20.04 12.47 25.25
N HIS A 203 -20.43 11.78 26.32
CA HIS A 203 -20.68 12.38 27.64
C HIS A 203 -19.53 12.05 28.58
N VAL A 204 -19.34 12.86 29.61
CA VAL A 204 -18.34 12.60 30.65
C VAL A 204 -18.56 11.23 31.31
N SER A 205 -19.83 10.77 31.39
CA SER A 205 -20.17 9.42 31.87
C SER A 205 -19.64 8.28 31.02
N ASP A 206 -19.31 8.52 29.76
CA ASP A 206 -18.78 7.51 28.83
C ASP A 206 -17.27 7.29 29.02
N LEU A 207 -16.63 8.19 29.76
CA LEU A 207 -15.23 8.08 30.10
C LEU A 207 -15.05 7.16 31.34
N PRO A 208 -14.06 6.24 31.30
CA PRO A 208 -13.75 5.46 32.47
C PRO A 208 -13.40 6.35 33.67
N ALA A 209 -14.05 6.15 34.80
CA ALA A 209 -13.79 6.91 36.02
C ALA A 209 -12.37 6.75 36.56
N LYS A 210 -11.67 5.70 36.12
CA LYS A 210 -10.26 5.42 36.49
C LYS A 210 -9.47 5.10 35.25
N ASN A 211 -8.24 5.59 35.20
CA ASN A 211 -7.29 5.22 34.18
C ASN A 211 -7.01 3.72 34.21
N ARG A 212 -6.87 3.10 33.02
CA ARG A 212 -6.44 1.72 32.89
C ARG A 212 -5.03 1.59 33.44
N VAL A 213 -4.87 0.81 34.51
CA VAL A 213 -3.56 0.47 35.07
C VAL A 213 -3.07 -0.78 34.35
N ILE A 214 -1.93 -0.66 33.67
CA ILE A 214 -1.24 -1.82 33.09
C ILE A 214 -0.41 -2.46 34.20
N PRO A 215 -0.71 -3.71 34.62
CA PRO A 215 0.12 -4.42 35.59
C PRO A 215 1.56 -4.52 35.05
N ARG A 216 2.51 -4.16 35.87
CA ARG A 216 3.94 -4.33 35.57
C ARG A 216 4.68 -4.83 36.80
N THR A 217 5.58 -5.76 36.58
CA THR A 217 6.56 -6.19 37.59
C THR A 217 7.91 -5.59 37.19
N VAL A 218 8.57 -4.92 38.11
CA VAL A 218 9.93 -4.42 37.91
C VAL A 218 10.86 -5.37 38.68
N GLU A 219 11.64 -6.14 37.93
CA GLU A 219 12.74 -6.93 38.51
C GLU A 219 13.98 -6.07 38.52
N THR A 220 14.54 -5.81 39.70
CA THR A 220 15.86 -5.20 39.85
C THR A 220 16.88 -6.33 39.94
N GLU A 221 17.71 -6.51 38.93
CA GLU A 221 18.91 -7.33 39.09
C GLU A 221 19.79 -6.67 40.15
N GLY A 222 20.06 -7.45 41.22
CA GLY A 222 20.97 -7.03 42.28
C GLY A 222 22.39 -6.89 41.73
N SER A 223 23.03 -5.79 42.08
CA SER A 223 24.46 -5.51 41.85
C SER A 223 25.35 -6.54 42.52
#